data_f294b39847814676f551851805f4f839
#
_entry.id   f294b39847814676f551851805f4f839
#
_cell.length_a   1.000
_cell.length_b   1.000
_cell.length_c   1.000
_cell.angle_alpha   90.00
_cell.angle_beta   90.00
_cell.angle_gamma   90.00
#
_symmetry.space_group_name_H-M   'P 1'
#
loop_
_entity.id
_entity.type
_entity.pdbx_description
1 polymer ?
#
loop_
_entity_poly.entity_id
_entity_poly.type
_entity_poly.pdbx_seq_one_letter_code
_entity_poly.pdbx_strand_id
1 'polypeptide(L)'
;HAFRDESKESLFNLTKIYEQIDFNEDLKNSINVTQGSFQWQNGVKDTKVEFVPNLSGRFNVSWVPPVHLQNKVIKKNGIKYPGNEHCGAFGCDSYDISGTTDGKGSKGALHGLTKFSMEEIPSNMFFLEYIARPQTAELFFEDILMALHFYGMPILAENNKPRLLYYLKRRGYRGYSMNRPDKKWNKLSVTEKEIGGIPNSSEDIRQAHASAIESYINSYVGEKEDGSYGDLYFSETLNDWAKFDINKRTKFDAAISSGLAIMACNKHLYAPNQTRELKSNVNFSL
;
A
#
# COMPACT_ATOMS: atom_id res chain seq x y z
N HIS A 1 -10.65 -15.60 27.81
CA HIS A 1 -9.88 -14.42 28.26
C HIS A 1 -8.45 -14.87 28.55
N ALA A 2 -7.58 -14.80 27.54
CA ALA A 2 -6.15 -14.95 27.74
C ALA A 2 -5.65 -13.68 28.44
N PHE A 3 -4.87 -13.83 29.51
CA PHE A 3 -4.16 -12.74 30.17
C PHE A 3 -3.25 -12.07 29.13
N ARG A 4 -3.60 -10.86 28.73
CA ARG A 4 -2.77 -10.03 27.86
C ARG A 4 -1.68 -9.42 28.74
N ASP A 5 -0.44 -9.60 28.30
CA ASP A 5 0.73 -9.09 29.02
C ASP A 5 0.76 -7.55 28.90
N GLU A 6 0.26 -6.86 29.91
CA GLU A 6 0.11 -5.38 29.96
C GLU A 6 1.44 -4.63 30.17
N SER A 7 2.58 -5.31 30.07
CA SER A 7 3.88 -4.76 30.49
C SER A 7 4.61 -3.92 29.44
N LYS A 8 4.06 -3.72 28.23
CA LYS A 8 4.59 -2.78 27.24
C LYS A 8 3.52 -1.75 26.88
N GLU A 9 3.82 -0.48 27.09
CA GLU A 9 3.03 0.60 26.51
C GLU A 9 2.99 0.40 25.00
N SER A 10 1.80 0.09 24.47
CA SER A 10 1.58 0.02 23.04
C SER A 10 1.66 1.41 22.45
N LEU A 11 2.29 1.53 21.29
CA LEU A 11 2.35 2.80 20.56
C LEU A 11 0.96 3.25 20.06
N PHE A 12 0.05 2.29 19.83
CA PHE A 12 -1.26 2.54 19.21
C PHE A 12 -2.42 2.19 20.15
N ASN A 13 -3.61 2.68 19.82
CA ASN A 13 -4.85 2.40 20.56
C ASN A 13 -5.26 0.92 20.42
N LEU A 14 -4.88 0.11 21.40
CA LEU A 14 -5.14 -1.33 21.42
C LEU A 14 -6.64 -1.65 21.49
N THR A 15 -7.44 -0.83 22.18
CA THR A 15 -8.89 -1.06 22.30
C THR A 15 -9.51 -1.08 20.91
N LYS A 16 -9.29 -0.06 20.10
CA LYS A 16 -9.82 0.02 18.74
C LYS A 16 -9.33 -1.11 17.84
N ILE A 17 -8.05 -1.49 17.98
CA ILE A 17 -7.47 -2.59 17.20
C ILE A 17 -8.17 -3.91 17.55
N TYR A 18 -8.35 -4.21 18.82
CA TYR A 18 -8.96 -5.47 19.24
C TYR A 18 -10.46 -5.52 18.97
N GLU A 19 -11.18 -4.43 19.12
CA GLU A 19 -12.58 -4.32 18.69
C GLU A 19 -12.72 -4.67 17.20
N GLN A 20 -11.84 -4.16 16.35
CA GLN A 20 -11.85 -4.45 14.92
C GLN A 20 -11.48 -5.92 14.63
N ILE A 21 -10.53 -6.50 15.37
CA ILE A 21 -10.16 -7.92 15.22
C ILE A 21 -11.35 -8.80 15.61
N ASP A 22 -11.97 -8.55 16.75
CA ASP A 22 -13.12 -9.32 17.23
C ASP A 22 -14.28 -9.24 16.22
N PHE A 23 -14.52 -8.06 15.63
CA PHE A 23 -15.49 -7.89 14.54
C PHE A 23 -15.13 -8.70 13.30
N ASN A 24 -13.88 -8.69 12.88
CA ASN A 24 -13.43 -9.42 11.68
C ASN A 24 -13.48 -10.94 11.87
N GLU A 25 -13.28 -11.45 13.09
CA GLU A 25 -13.31 -12.87 13.42
C GLU A 25 -14.75 -13.44 13.50
N ASP A 26 -15.79 -12.60 13.55
CA ASP A 26 -17.16 -13.07 13.46
C ASP A 26 -17.39 -13.67 12.05
N LEU A 27 -17.90 -14.90 12.01
CA LEU A 27 -18.16 -15.63 10.77
C LEU A 27 -19.04 -14.86 9.76
N LYS A 28 -19.92 -13.98 10.26
CA LYS A 28 -20.77 -13.12 9.42
C LYS A 28 -19.94 -12.10 8.61
N ASN A 29 -18.78 -11.72 9.11
CA ASN A 29 -17.92 -10.69 8.52
C ASN A 29 -16.80 -11.30 7.68
N SER A 30 -16.60 -12.62 7.71
CA SER A 30 -15.58 -13.32 6.90
C SER A 30 -15.79 -13.15 5.38
N ILE A 31 -17.01 -12.84 4.94
CA ILE A 31 -17.35 -12.57 3.54
C ILE A 31 -16.74 -11.28 3.00
N ASN A 32 -16.24 -10.40 3.87
CA ASN A 32 -15.65 -9.13 3.46
C ASN A 32 -14.27 -9.27 2.81
N VAL A 33 -13.66 -10.45 2.89
CA VAL A 33 -12.35 -10.74 2.31
C VAL A 33 -12.41 -11.94 1.38
N THR A 34 -11.91 -11.77 0.16
CA THR A 34 -11.77 -12.84 -0.83
C THR A 34 -10.29 -13.13 -1.04
N GLN A 35 -9.88 -14.38 -0.80
CA GLN A 35 -8.52 -14.83 -1.13
C GLN A 35 -8.41 -15.16 -2.62
N GLY A 36 -7.29 -14.79 -3.24
CA GLY A 36 -7.11 -15.03 -4.68
C GLY A 36 -5.71 -14.71 -5.20
N SER A 37 -5.61 -14.73 -6.51
CA SER A 37 -4.37 -14.42 -7.25
C SER A 37 -4.66 -13.48 -8.41
N PHE A 38 -3.69 -12.63 -8.75
CA PHE A 38 -3.71 -11.90 -10.01
C PHE A 38 -3.01 -12.71 -11.10
N GLN A 39 -3.54 -12.67 -12.30
CA GLN A 39 -3.01 -13.40 -13.45
C GLN A 39 -3.07 -12.53 -14.70
N TRP A 40 -2.03 -12.61 -15.54
CA TRP A 40 -2.08 -12.05 -16.87
C TRP A 40 -3.07 -12.81 -17.75
N GLN A 41 -3.88 -12.08 -18.51
CA GLN A 41 -4.82 -12.67 -19.44
C GLN A 41 -4.10 -13.64 -20.40
N ASN A 42 -4.57 -14.88 -20.45
CA ASN A 42 -3.97 -15.98 -21.21
C ASN A 42 -2.48 -16.25 -20.89
N GLY A 43 -2.01 -15.85 -19.71
CA GLY A 43 -0.60 -15.98 -19.31
C GLY A 43 0.37 -15.04 -20.04
N VAL A 44 -0.13 -14.10 -20.83
CA VAL A 44 0.71 -13.18 -21.62
C VAL A 44 0.97 -11.90 -20.84
N LYS A 45 2.23 -11.67 -20.48
CA LYS A 45 2.65 -10.49 -19.73
C LYS A 45 2.34 -9.18 -20.47
N ASP A 46 2.08 -8.13 -19.69
CA ASP A 46 1.78 -6.77 -20.18
C ASP A 46 0.47 -6.64 -21.01
N THR A 47 -0.41 -7.62 -20.88
CA THR A 47 -1.81 -7.57 -21.35
C THR A 47 -2.74 -7.05 -20.24
N LYS A 48 -3.96 -7.55 -20.15
CA LYS A 48 -4.83 -7.28 -19.00
C LYS A 48 -4.51 -8.23 -17.86
N VAL A 49 -4.75 -7.79 -16.63
CA VAL A 49 -4.69 -8.61 -15.43
C VAL A 49 -6.10 -8.92 -14.96
N GLU A 50 -6.32 -10.14 -14.49
CA GLU A 50 -7.57 -10.62 -13.92
C GLU A 50 -7.33 -11.04 -12.48
N PHE A 51 -8.27 -10.74 -11.58
CA PHE A 51 -8.29 -11.29 -10.23
C PHE A 51 -9.06 -12.61 -10.23
N VAL A 52 -8.43 -13.67 -9.79
CA VAL A 52 -9.02 -15.03 -9.75
C VAL A 52 -9.13 -15.47 -8.29
N PRO A 53 -10.35 -15.55 -7.75
CA PRO A 53 -10.59 -16.09 -6.42
C PRO A 53 -10.11 -17.54 -6.32
N ASN A 54 -9.28 -17.84 -5.33
CA ASN A 54 -8.85 -19.20 -5.02
C ASN A 54 -8.24 -19.28 -3.61
N LEU A 55 -8.41 -20.39 -2.92
CA LEU A 55 -7.95 -20.58 -1.54
C LEU A 55 -6.43 -20.77 -1.41
N SER A 56 -5.72 -20.98 -2.51
CA SER A 56 -4.25 -21.04 -2.55
C SER A 56 -3.61 -19.71 -2.99
N GLY A 57 -4.43 -18.69 -3.25
CA GLY A 57 -3.98 -17.35 -3.61
C GLY A 57 -3.25 -16.68 -2.46
N ARG A 58 -2.34 -15.77 -2.80
CA ARG A 58 -1.52 -15.04 -1.83
C ARG A 58 -2.08 -13.67 -1.46
N PHE A 59 -3.14 -13.23 -2.13
CA PHE A 59 -3.77 -11.94 -1.90
C PHE A 59 -5.06 -12.11 -1.11
N ASN A 60 -5.26 -11.25 -0.11
CA ASN A 60 -6.52 -11.00 0.55
C ASN A 60 -7.09 -9.69 0.00
N VAL A 61 -8.29 -9.74 -0.57
CA VAL A 61 -8.91 -8.60 -1.25
C VAL A 61 -10.29 -8.35 -0.65
N SER A 62 -10.55 -7.12 -0.21
CA SER A 62 -11.86 -6.70 0.31
C SER A 62 -12.65 -5.85 -0.69
N TRP A 63 -12.01 -5.33 -1.73
CA TRP A 63 -12.68 -4.60 -2.80
C TRP A 63 -12.01 -4.83 -4.15
N VAL A 64 -12.82 -5.16 -5.13
CA VAL A 64 -12.42 -5.26 -6.55
C VAL A 64 -13.05 -4.08 -7.28
N PRO A 65 -12.25 -3.26 -8.01
CA PRO A 65 -12.79 -2.10 -8.70
C PRO A 65 -13.76 -2.49 -9.82
N PRO A 66 -14.74 -1.63 -10.15
CA PRO A 66 -15.59 -1.82 -11.30
C PRO A 66 -14.77 -2.00 -12.59
N VAL A 67 -15.30 -2.74 -13.55
CA VAL A 67 -14.59 -3.12 -14.79
C VAL A 67 -13.98 -1.91 -15.52
N HIS A 68 -14.66 -0.77 -15.53
CA HIS A 68 -14.18 0.46 -16.17
C HIS A 68 -12.99 1.11 -15.47
N LEU A 69 -12.70 0.75 -14.22
CA LEU A 69 -11.51 1.17 -13.47
C LEU A 69 -10.38 0.15 -13.50
N GLN A 70 -10.65 -1.10 -13.93
CA GLN A 70 -9.62 -2.13 -14.01
C GLN A 70 -8.67 -1.89 -15.18
N ASN A 71 -7.39 -2.20 -14.97
CA ASN A 71 -6.34 -2.15 -16.00
C ASN A 71 -6.18 -0.78 -16.67
N LYS A 72 -6.48 0.31 -15.95
CA LYS A 72 -6.25 1.67 -16.45
C LYS A 72 -4.76 2.02 -16.40
N VAL A 73 -4.12 1.89 -17.54
CA VAL A 73 -2.70 2.19 -17.74
C VAL A 73 -2.55 3.28 -18.79
N ILE A 74 -1.87 4.36 -18.43
CA ILE A 74 -1.54 5.46 -19.35
C ILE A 74 -0.11 5.23 -19.85
N LYS A 75 0.08 5.16 -21.17
CA LYS A 75 1.40 4.99 -21.79
C LYS A 75 1.89 6.33 -22.33
N LYS A 76 3.10 6.74 -21.92
CA LYS A 76 3.74 7.97 -22.36
C LYS A 76 5.25 7.73 -22.54
N ASN A 77 5.75 7.93 -23.76
CA ASN A 77 7.19 7.78 -24.08
C ASN A 77 7.79 6.43 -23.60
N GLY A 78 7.06 5.33 -23.82
CA GLY A 78 7.49 3.99 -23.39
C GLY A 78 7.35 3.69 -21.90
N ILE A 79 6.91 4.66 -21.10
CA ILE A 79 6.67 4.50 -19.66
C ILE A 79 5.17 4.35 -19.40
N LYS A 80 4.82 3.42 -18.51
CA LYS A 80 3.46 3.19 -18.03
C LYS A 80 3.22 3.97 -16.74
N TYR A 81 2.05 4.61 -16.65
CA TYR A 81 1.60 5.40 -15.51
C TYR A 81 0.26 4.87 -15.01
N PRO A 82 -0.04 4.98 -13.71
CA PRO A 82 -1.32 4.59 -13.16
C PRO A 82 -2.44 5.52 -13.64
N GLY A 83 -3.52 4.94 -14.17
CA GLY A 83 -4.68 5.72 -14.65
C GLY A 83 -5.66 6.12 -13.53
N ASN A 84 -5.55 5.48 -12.35
CA ASN A 84 -6.40 5.71 -11.19
C ASN A 84 -5.59 6.26 -9.99
N GLU A 85 -4.58 7.08 -10.21
CA GLU A 85 -3.74 7.64 -9.11
C GLU A 85 -4.54 8.49 -8.12
N HIS A 86 -5.69 9.00 -8.52
CA HIS A 86 -6.61 9.75 -7.67
C HIS A 86 -7.44 8.86 -6.74
N CYS A 87 -7.60 7.57 -7.07
CA CYS A 87 -8.47 6.64 -6.33
C CYS A 87 -7.78 6.06 -5.08
N GLY A 88 -6.48 5.86 -5.12
CA GLY A 88 -5.75 5.20 -4.04
C GLY A 88 -4.27 5.06 -4.33
N ALA A 89 -3.58 4.34 -3.44
CA ALA A 89 -2.17 4.01 -3.59
C ALA A 89 -1.83 2.73 -2.82
N PHE A 90 -0.70 2.16 -3.18
CA PHE A 90 -0.11 1.02 -2.48
C PHE A 90 1.09 1.44 -1.64
N GLY A 91 1.28 0.74 -0.52
CA GLY A 91 2.52 0.75 0.26
C GLY A 91 3.18 -0.62 0.21
N CYS A 92 4.51 -0.67 0.15
CA CYS A 92 5.23 -1.93 0.06
C CYS A 92 6.49 -1.94 0.92
N ASP A 93 6.64 -3.01 1.72
CA ASP A 93 7.89 -3.45 2.29
C ASP A 93 8.38 -4.67 1.50
N SER A 94 9.40 -4.50 0.67
CA SER A 94 9.95 -5.57 -0.16
C SER A 94 11.13 -6.26 0.51
N TYR A 95 11.53 -7.42 -0.02
CA TYR A 95 12.77 -8.09 0.35
C TYR A 95 13.68 -8.29 -0.87
N ASP A 96 14.98 -8.22 -0.65
CA ASP A 96 15.95 -8.30 -1.74
C ASP A 96 16.57 -9.70 -1.94
N ILE A 97 16.54 -10.56 -0.92
CA ILE A 97 17.24 -11.86 -0.94
C ILE A 97 16.24 -13.00 -1.06
N SER A 98 16.39 -13.80 -2.10
CA SER A 98 15.51 -14.94 -2.40
C SER A 98 15.72 -16.13 -1.46
N GLY A 99 16.88 -16.29 -0.83
CA GLY A 99 17.22 -17.43 0.01
C GLY A 99 17.79 -17.03 1.36
N THR A 100 17.23 -17.60 2.42
CA THR A 100 17.94 -17.78 3.70
C THR A 100 18.07 -19.26 3.91
N THR A 101 19.23 -19.70 4.36
CA THR A 101 19.55 -21.11 4.64
C THR A 101 18.56 -21.75 5.63
N ASP A 102 17.83 -20.96 6.40
CA ASP A 102 16.97 -21.43 7.51
C ASP A 102 15.47 -21.32 7.21
N GLY A 103 15.03 -20.90 6.01
CA GLY A 103 13.62 -20.70 5.68
C GLY A 103 12.90 -19.60 6.51
N LYS A 104 13.61 -18.91 7.39
CA LYS A 104 13.08 -17.89 8.33
C LYS A 104 13.30 -16.45 7.86
N GLY A 105 13.45 -16.23 6.58
CA GLY A 105 13.62 -14.88 6.03
C GLY A 105 12.38 -14.02 6.18
N SER A 106 12.57 -12.68 6.27
CA SER A 106 11.48 -11.68 6.20
C SER A 106 10.54 -11.97 5.06
N LYS A 107 9.24 -11.84 5.30
CA LYS A 107 8.21 -11.81 4.25
C LYS A 107 8.29 -10.46 3.52
N GLY A 108 7.70 -10.36 2.35
CA GLY A 108 7.36 -9.08 1.76
C GLY A 108 5.89 -8.78 2.02
N ALA A 109 5.55 -7.51 2.08
CA ALA A 109 4.18 -7.07 2.28
C ALA A 109 3.79 -5.95 1.32
N LEU A 110 2.53 -6.00 0.83
CA LEU A 110 1.90 -4.97 0.02
C LEU A 110 0.50 -4.69 0.59
N HIS A 111 0.19 -3.42 0.78
CA HIS A 111 -1.16 -2.99 1.15
C HIS A 111 -1.68 -1.96 0.16
N GLY A 112 -2.95 -2.08 -0.22
CA GLY A 112 -3.65 -1.09 -1.02
C GLY A 112 -4.67 -0.34 -0.18
N LEU A 113 -4.66 1.00 -0.29
CA LEU A 113 -5.56 1.90 0.43
C LEU A 113 -6.23 2.85 -0.56
N THR A 114 -7.55 3.00 -0.48
CA THR A 114 -8.29 4.02 -1.23
C THR A 114 -8.16 5.39 -0.56
N LYS A 115 -8.14 6.45 -1.35
CA LYS A 115 -8.22 7.83 -0.86
C LYS A 115 -9.68 8.19 -0.57
N PHE A 116 -9.89 9.32 0.13
CA PHE A 116 -11.22 9.90 0.19
C PHE A 116 -11.74 10.20 -1.22
N SER A 117 -12.94 9.74 -1.51
CA SER A 117 -13.59 9.92 -2.80
C SER A 117 -15.06 10.29 -2.62
N MET A 118 -15.58 11.07 -3.56
CA MET A 118 -17.01 11.32 -3.72
C MET A 118 -17.62 10.48 -4.85
N GLU A 119 -16.81 9.60 -5.46
CA GLU A 119 -17.23 8.66 -6.50
C GLU A 119 -17.73 7.33 -5.88
N GLU A 120 -18.17 6.39 -6.71
CA GLU A 120 -18.62 5.04 -6.31
C GLU A 120 -17.43 4.11 -5.96
N ILE A 121 -16.47 4.62 -5.19
CA ILE A 121 -15.35 3.85 -4.66
C ILE A 121 -15.31 4.01 -3.14
N PRO A 122 -14.93 2.98 -2.38
CA PRO A 122 -14.80 3.11 -0.94
C PRO A 122 -13.76 4.17 -0.58
N SER A 123 -14.03 4.95 0.48
CA SER A 123 -13.12 6.00 0.94
C SER A 123 -12.32 5.54 2.14
N ASN A 124 -11.01 5.77 2.14
CA ASN A 124 -10.10 5.47 3.24
C ASN A 124 -10.13 3.98 3.69
N MET A 125 -10.38 3.07 2.76
CA MET A 125 -10.50 1.63 3.00
C MET A 125 -9.24 0.90 2.56
N PHE A 126 -8.68 0.07 3.41
CA PHE A 126 -7.71 -0.94 2.98
C PHE A 126 -8.40 -2.01 2.17
N PHE A 127 -8.10 -2.09 0.88
CA PHE A 127 -8.77 -2.99 -0.05
C PHE A 127 -7.97 -4.23 -0.42
N LEU A 128 -6.67 -4.24 -0.10
CA LEU A 128 -5.78 -5.36 -0.42
C LEU A 128 -4.70 -5.51 0.64
N GLU A 129 -4.49 -6.75 1.05
CA GLU A 129 -3.35 -7.22 1.84
C GLU A 129 -2.67 -8.37 1.11
N TYR A 130 -1.34 -8.30 1.02
CA TYR A 130 -0.50 -9.38 0.52
C TYR A 130 0.71 -9.47 1.44
N ILE A 131 0.84 -10.58 2.16
CA ILE A 131 1.95 -10.87 3.07
C ILE A 131 2.47 -12.25 2.71
N ALA A 132 3.55 -12.31 1.94
CA ALA A 132 4.04 -13.56 1.42
C ALA A 132 5.56 -13.56 1.20
N ARG A 133 6.09 -14.77 1.13
CA ARG A 133 7.46 -15.03 0.67
C ARG A 133 7.41 -16.14 -0.38
N PRO A 134 7.16 -15.80 -1.65
CA PRO A 134 7.28 -16.74 -2.77
C PRO A 134 8.68 -17.34 -2.87
N GLN A 135 8.83 -18.42 -3.64
CA GLN A 135 10.09 -19.11 -3.83
C GLN A 135 11.22 -18.22 -4.37
N THR A 136 10.86 -17.22 -5.16
CA THR A 136 11.83 -16.23 -5.69
C THR A 136 11.32 -14.81 -5.47
N ALA A 137 12.25 -13.86 -5.37
CA ALA A 137 11.92 -12.45 -5.27
C ALA A 137 11.21 -11.94 -6.55
N GLU A 138 11.56 -12.49 -7.69
CA GLU A 138 10.95 -12.15 -8.98
C GLU A 138 9.47 -12.52 -9.03
N LEU A 139 9.05 -13.62 -8.42
CA LEU A 139 7.62 -13.96 -8.28
C LEU A 139 6.89 -12.93 -7.42
N PHE A 140 7.51 -12.51 -6.31
CA PHE A 140 6.96 -11.44 -5.48
C PHE A 140 6.82 -10.13 -6.26
N PHE A 141 7.84 -9.75 -7.03
CA PHE A 141 7.81 -8.53 -7.83
C PHE A 141 6.76 -8.58 -8.94
N GLU A 142 6.57 -9.73 -9.57
CA GLU A 142 5.55 -9.92 -10.60
C GLU A 142 4.14 -9.89 -10.00
N ASP A 143 3.91 -10.50 -8.82
CA ASP A 143 2.64 -10.40 -8.10
C ASP A 143 2.28 -8.94 -7.82
N ILE A 144 3.25 -8.16 -7.30
CA ILE A 144 3.04 -6.74 -7.04
C ILE A 144 2.72 -5.98 -8.33
N LEU A 145 3.50 -6.19 -9.39
CA LEU A 145 3.29 -5.52 -10.67
C LEU A 145 1.89 -5.78 -11.22
N MET A 146 1.40 -7.03 -11.14
CA MET A 146 0.05 -7.38 -11.57
C MET A 146 -1.03 -6.66 -10.73
N ALA A 147 -0.87 -6.59 -9.41
CA ALA A 147 -1.80 -5.84 -8.56
C ALA A 147 -1.82 -4.34 -8.92
N LEU A 148 -0.65 -3.72 -9.10
CA LEU A 148 -0.54 -2.32 -9.53
C LEU A 148 -1.21 -2.08 -10.89
N HIS A 149 -0.99 -2.97 -11.84
CA HIS A 149 -1.58 -2.89 -13.18
C HIS A 149 -3.10 -3.01 -13.11
N PHE A 150 -3.61 -4.00 -12.37
CA PHE A 150 -5.05 -4.26 -12.24
C PHE A 150 -5.80 -3.07 -11.64
N TYR A 151 -5.30 -2.52 -10.53
CA TYR A 151 -5.92 -1.38 -9.87
C TYR A 151 -5.61 -0.03 -10.55
N GLY A 152 -4.56 0.05 -11.34
CA GLY A 152 -4.11 1.30 -11.97
C GLY A 152 -3.70 2.36 -10.97
N MET A 153 -3.15 1.97 -9.82
CA MET A 153 -2.77 2.84 -8.70
C MET A 153 -1.26 2.85 -8.47
N PRO A 154 -0.67 3.97 -7.99
CA PRO A 154 0.76 4.08 -7.72
C PRO A 154 1.18 3.35 -6.45
N ILE A 155 2.49 3.17 -6.28
CA ILE A 155 3.10 2.52 -5.12
C ILE A 155 4.16 3.40 -4.47
N LEU A 156 4.14 3.49 -3.14
CA LEU A 156 5.21 3.99 -2.30
C LEU A 156 5.91 2.79 -1.64
N ALA A 157 7.13 2.50 -2.05
CA ALA A 157 7.91 1.39 -1.52
C ALA A 157 9.18 1.87 -0.84
N GLU A 158 9.69 1.07 0.11
CA GLU A 158 11.02 1.32 0.66
C GLU A 158 12.10 1.20 -0.42
N ASN A 159 13.01 2.18 -0.46
CA ASN A 159 14.13 2.15 -1.41
C ASN A 159 15.45 1.65 -0.81
N ASN A 160 15.45 1.29 0.47
CA ASN A 160 16.59 0.61 1.12
C ASN A 160 16.81 -0.80 0.53
N LYS A 161 15.75 -1.38 -0.04
CA LYS A 161 15.72 -2.66 -0.76
C LYS A 161 15.25 -2.39 -2.20
N PRO A 162 16.10 -1.90 -3.09
CA PRO A 162 15.68 -1.26 -4.33
C PRO A 162 15.32 -2.23 -5.47
N ARG A 163 15.50 -3.54 -5.32
CA ARG A 163 15.33 -4.52 -6.41
C ARG A 163 13.91 -4.48 -7.01
N LEU A 164 12.86 -4.35 -6.19
CA LEU A 164 11.50 -4.18 -6.68
C LEU A 164 11.37 -2.93 -7.56
N LEU A 165 11.91 -1.80 -7.13
CA LEU A 165 11.83 -0.54 -7.85
C LEU A 165 12.59 -0.59 -9.18
N TYR A 166 13.76 -1.23 -9.21
CA TYR A 166 14.48 -1.51 -10.46
C TYR A 166 13.71 -2.48 -11.36
N TYR A 167 13.03 -3.48 -10.78
CA TYR A 167 12.18 -4.39 -11.54
C TYR A 167 11.04 -3.63 -12.22
N LEU A 168 10.29 -2.80 -11.49
CA LEU A 168 9.24 -1.95 -12.04
C LEU A 168 9.76 -1.04 -13.16
N LYS A 169 10.94 -0.41 -12.96
CA LYS A 169 11.55 0.43 -13.98
C LYS A 169 11.87 -0.36 -15.26
N ARG A 170 12.52 -1.52 -15.15
CA ARG A 170 12.86 -2.38 -16.30
C ARG A 170 11.63 -2.86 -17.07
N ARG A 171 10.51 -3.08 -16.37
CA ARG A 171 9.22 -3.46 -16.98
C ARG A 171 8.45 -2.27 -17.54
N GLY A 172 9.02 -1.07 -17.52
CA GLY A 172 8.38 0.15 -18.01
C GLY A 172 7.36 0.76 -17.06
N TYR A 173 7.33 0.34 -15.77
CA TYR A 173 6.40 0.83 -14.74
C TYR A 173 7.02 1.88 -13.81
N ARG A 174 8.10 2.58 -14.23
CA ARG A 174 8.67 3.65 -13.39
C ARG A 174 7.64 4.70 -13.00
N GLY A 175 6.64 4.96 -13.85
CA GLY A 175 5.57 5.91 -13.57
C GLY A 175 4.64 5.52 -12.42
N TYR A 176 4.61 4.24 -12.04
CA TYR A 176 3.86 3.76 -10.87
C TYR A 176 4.61 3.99 -9.55
N SER A 177 5.94 4.06 -9.59
CA SER A 177 6.75 4.25 -8.39
C SER A 177 6.71 5.72 -7.96
N MET A 178 6.09 5.99 -6.81
CA MET A 178 6.04 7.32 -6.20
C MET A 178 7.42 7.76 -5.74
N ASN A 179 7.70 9.04 -5.87
CA ASN A 179 8.81 9.65 -5.16
C ASN A 179 8.39 9.89 -3.70
N ARG A 180 9.37 9.99 -2.82
CA ARG A 180 9.11 10.31 -1.41
C ARG A 180 8.33 11.63 -1.29
N PRO A 181 7.23 11.65 -0.52
CA PRO A 181 6.31 12.78 -0.48
C PRO A 181 6.86 14.00 0.30
N ASP A 182 7.86 13.80 1.16
CA ASP A 182 8.45 14.83 2.03
C ASP A 182 9.48 15.72 1.32
N LYS A 183 9.88 15.39 0.07
CA LYS A 183 10.87 16.17 -0.68
C LYS A 183 10.36 16.64 -2.03
N LYS A 184 10.71 17.87 -2.39
CA LYS A 184 10.51 18.38 -3.75
C LYS A 184 11.46 17.70 -4.74
N TRP A 185 11.04 17.56 -5.98
CA TRP A 185 11.80 16.90 -7.07
C TRP A 185 13.26 17.35 -7.19
N ASN A 186 13.53 18.65 -7.06
CA ASN A 186 14.88 19.21 -7.17
C ASN A 186 15.81 18.82 -6.01
N LYS A 187 15.24 18.37 -4.88
CA LYS A 187 15.97 17.93 -3.68
C LYS A 187 16.15 16.40 -3.63
N LEU A 188 15.60 15.66 -4.59
CA LEU A 188 15.79 14.22 -4.69
C LEU A 188 17.19 13.90 -5.22
N SER A 189 17.78 12.83 -4.69
CA SER A 189 19.02 12.24 -5.22
C SER A 189 18.82 11.68 -6.63
N VAL A 190 19.92 11.39 -7.32
CA VAL A 190 19.88 10.76 -8.64
C VAL A 190 19.11 9.43 -8.59
N THR A 191 19.40 8.58 -7.61
CA THR A 191 18.72 7.30 -7.42
C THR A 191 17.23 7.47 -7.12
N GLU A 192 16.86 8.40 -6.23
CA GLU A 192 15.44 8.68 -5.94
C GLU A 192 14.68 9.15 -7.20
N LYS A 193 15.30 9.95 -8.06
CA LYS A 193 14.71 10.34 -9.36
C LYS A 193 14.59 9.15 -10.31
N GLU A 194 15.57 8.27 -10.28
CA GLU A 194 15.65 7.11 -11.16
C GLU A 194 14.59 6.06 -10.86
N ILE A 195 14.43 5.67 -9.60
CA ILE A 195 13.57 4.55 -9.19
C ILE A 195 12.40 4.92 -8.28
N GLY A 196 12.43 6.09 -7.64
CA GLY A 196 11.45 6.50 -6.65
C GLY A 196 11.66 5.85 -5.28
N GLY A 197 10.55 5.70 -4.55
CA GLY A 197 10.55 5.12 -3.21
C GLY A 197 10.92 6.09 -2.10
N ILE A 198 10.92 5.60 -0.87
CA ILE A 198 11.21 6.35 0.35
C ILE A 198 12.22 5.57 1.21
N PRO A 199 13.29 6.22 1.72
CA PRO A 199 14.17 5.59 2.69
C PRO A 199 13.45 5.51 4.04
N ASN A 200 13.47 4.35 4.67
CA ASN A 200 12.82 4.13 5.96
C ASN A 200 13.82 4.14 7.14
N SER A 201 14.91 4.86 7.00
CA SER A 201 16.04 4.87 7.95
C SER A 201 16.13 6.11 8.82
N SER A 202 15.57 7.26 8.41
CA SER A 202 15.60 8.48 9.20
C SER A 202 14.54 8.47 10.30
N GLU A 203 14.85 9.09 11.44
CA GLU A 203 13.94 9.21 12.57
C GLU A 203 12.65 9.94 12.17
N ASP A 204 12.77 11.04 11.42
CA ASP A 204 11.61 11.82 10.96
C ASP A 204 10.62 10.98 10.14
N ILE A 205 11.13 10.10 9.25
CA ILE A 205 10.28 9.23 8.44
C ILE A 205 9.65 8.15 9.31
N ARG A 206 10.39 7.59 10.28
CA ARG A 206 9.85 6.60 11.21
C ARG A 206 8.72 7.18 12.05
N GLN A 207 8.89 8.39 12.56
CA GLN A 207 7.86 9.10 13.32
C GLN A 207 6.64 9.45 12.44
N ALA A 208 6.86 9.96 11.24
CA ALA A 208 5.78 10.24 10.29
C ALA A 208 4.98 8.98 9.92
N HIS A 209 5.65 7.85 9.74
CA HIS A 209 5.04 6.54 9.48
C HIS A 209 4.18 6.08 10.66
N ALA A 210 4.71 6.12 11.90
CA ALA A 210 3.97 5.74 13.09
C ALA A 210 2.75 6.66 13.31
N SER A 211 2.91 7.97 13.18
CA SER A 211 1.82 8.95 13.29
C SER A 211 0.74 8.75 12.22
N ALA A 212 1.10 8.31 11.02
CA ALA A 212 0.14 8.00 9.97
C ALA A 212 -0.74 6.80 10.35
N ILE A 213 -0.16 5.74 10.90
CA ILE A 213 -0.91 4.57 11.38
C ILE A 213 -1.79 4.97 12.57
N GLU A 214 -1.27 5.69 13.56
CA GLU A 214 -2.03 6.15 14.72
C GLU A 214 -3.26 6.98 14.33
N SER A 215 -3.08 7.95 13.42
CA SER A 215 -4.18 8.76 12.90
C SER A 215 -5.23 7.92 12.17
N TYR A 216 -4.79 6.92 11.40
CA TYR A 216 -5.71 6.02 10.72
C TYR A 216 -6.51 5.15 11.69
N ILE A 217 -5.86 4.58 12.71
CA ILE A 217 -6.52 3.77 13.75
C ILE A 217 -7.58 4.62 14.45
N ASN A 218 -7.24 5.81 14.88
CA ASN A 218 -8.16 6.68 15.62
C ASN A 218 -9.38 7.09 14.79
N SER A 219 -9.23 7.22 13.47
CA SER A 219 -10.30 7.70 12.58
C SER A 219 -11.13 6.58 11.94
N TYR A 220 -10.55 5.41 11.69
CA TYR A 220 -11.15 4.41 10.79
C TYR A 220 -11.16 2.98 11.33
N VAL A 221 -10.69 2.71 12.55
CA VAL A 221 -10.59 1.37 13.12
C VAL A 221 -11.43 1.25 14.39
N GLY A 222 -11.98 0.06 14.62
CA GLY A 222 -12.82 -0.24 15.79
C GLY A 222 -14.25 0.23 15.66
N GLU A 223 -15.00 0.16 16.75
CA GLU A 223 -16.37 0.61 16.81
C GLU A 223 -16.44 2.14 16.75
N LYS A 224 -17.39 2.65 15.96
CA LYS A 224 -17.70 4.06 15.79
C LYS A 224 -18.87 4.47 16.69
N GLU A 225 -19.08 5.76 16.87
CA GLU A 225 -20.17 6.32 17.69
C GLU A 225 -21.56 5.86 17.26
N ASP A 226 -21.75 5.55 15.99
CA ASP A 226 -23.01 5.04 15.42
C ASP A 226 -23.17 3.52 15.53
N GLY A 227 -22.23 2.83 16.18
CA GLY A 227 -22.22 1.37 16.34
C GLY A 227 -21.73 0.60 15.11
N SER A 228 -21.33 1.29 14.03
CA SER A 228 -20.67 0.65 12.90
C SER A 228 -19.19 0.42 13.18
N TYR A 229 -18.56 -0.48 12.44
CA TYR A 229 -17.14 -0.77 12.55
C TYR A 229 -16.34 -0.19 11.37
N GLY A 230 -15.03 -0.09 11.55
CA GLY A 230 -14.13 0.30 10.48
C GLY A 230 -14.04 -0.75 9.36
N ASP A 231 -13.59 -0.31 8.17
CA ASP A 231 -13.50 -1.13 6.96
C ASP A 231 -12.10 -1.75 6.77
N LEU A 232 -11.38 -2.01 7.86
CA LEU A 232 -10.11 -2.73 7.84
C LEU A 232 -10.34 -4.20 8.23
N TYR A 233 -10.48 -5.05 7.22
CA TYR A 233 -10.84 -6.47 7.40
C TYR A 233 -9.63 -7.41 7.53
N PHE A 234 -8.41 -6.89 7.54
CA PHE A 234 -7.17 -7.68 7.56
C PHE A 234 -6.62 -7.84 8.97
N SER A 235 -6.97 -8.95 9.62
CA SER A 235 -6.57 -9.22 11.00
C SER A 235 -5.06 -9.42 11.18
N GLU A 236 -4.33 -9.90 10.14
CA GLU A 236 -2.87 -10.01 10.22
C GLU A 236 -2.22 -8.62 10.35
N THR A 237 -2.68 -7.64 9.57
CA THR A 237 -2.25 -6.24 9.67
C THR A 237 -2.56 -5.63 11.05
N LEU A 238 -3.78 -5.84 11.56
CA LEU A 238 -4.17 -5.35 12.89
C LEU A 238 -3.34 -5.96 14.02
N ASN A 239 -3.05 -7.26 13.94
CA ASN A 239 -2.18 -7.96 14.89
C ASN A 239 -0.73 -7.43 14.85
N ASP A 240 -0.24 -7.07 13.67
CA ASP A 240 1.07 -6.47 13.49
C ASP A 240 1.13 -5.08 14.13
N TRP A 241 0.08 -4.26 13.92
CA TRP A 241 -0.05 -2.95 14.58
C TRP A 241 -0.12 -3.06 16.10
N ALA A 242 -0.87 -4.05 16.63
CA ALA A 242 -0.98 -4.24 18.08
C ALA A 242 0.36 -4.53 18.76
N LYS A 243 1.31 -5.12 18.03
CA LYS A 243 2.64 -5.52 18.51
C LYS A 243 3.76 -4.58 18.07
N PHE A 244 3.43 -3.56 17.27
CA PHE A 244 4.41 -2.72 16.59
C PHE A 244 5.37 -2.05 17.57
N ASP A 245 6.66 -2.17 17.29
CA ASP A 245 7.75 -1.53 18.03
C ASP A 245 8.58 -0.71 17.04
N ILE A 246 8.56 0.61 17.19
CA ILE A 246 9.27 1.54 16.30
C ILE A 246 10.79 1.30 16.27
N ASN A 247 11.34 0.68 17.33
CA ASN A 247 12.76 0.37 17.43
C ASN A 247 13.13 -1.01 16.85
N LYS A 248 12.13 -1.87 16.57
CA LYS A 248 12.31 -3.24 16.04
C LYS A 248 11.54 -3.48 14.76
N ARG A 249 11.45 -2.49 13.91
CA ARG A 249 10.59 -2.44 12.72
C ARG A 249 10.74 -3.62 11.76
N THR A 250 11.92 -4.21 11.65
CA THR A 250 12.20 -5.34 10.74
C THR A 250 11.41 -6.61 11.00
N LYS A 251 10.58 -6.64 12.05
CA LYS A 251 9.71 -7.76 12.42
C LYS A 251 8.24 -7.53 12.05
N PHE A 252 7.91 -6.37 11.46
CA PHE A 252 6.55 -5.90 11.27
C PHE A 252 6.30 -5.49 9.82
N ASP A 253 6.45 -6.46 8.91
CA ASP A 253 6.36 -6.21 7.45
C ASP A 253 4.98 -5.64 7.05
N ALA A 254 3.89 -6.12 7.70
CA ALA A 254 2.55 -5.60 7.47
C ALA A 254 2.37 -4.17 7.99
N ALA A 255 2.89 -3.84 9.17
CA ALA A 255 2.84 -2.48 9.69
C ALA A 255 3.64 -1.51 8.81
N ILE A 256 4.81 -1.92 8.30
CA ILE A 256 5.61 -1.07 7.41
C ILE A 256 4.86 -0.80 6.12
N SER A 257 4.39 -1.82 5.42
CA SER A 257 3.72 -1.64 4.13
C SER A 257 2.39 -0.90 4.25
N SER A 258 1.57 -1.19 5.26
CA SER A 258 0.31 -0.49 5.49
C SER A 258 0.51 0.98 5.86
N GLY A 259 1.49 1.29 6.70
CA GLY A 259 1.85 2.67 7.02
C GLY A 259 2.33 3.44 5.80
N LEU A 260 3.10 2.82 4.90
CA LEU A 260 3.50 3.43 3.63
C LEU A 260 2.30 3.67 2.70
N ALA A 261 1.28 2.80 2.70
CA ALA A 261 0.04 3.03 1.96
C ALA A 261 -0.72 4.26 2.49
N ILE A 262 -0.80 4.42 3.82
CA ILE A 262 -1.41 5.59 4.45
C ILE A 262 -0.63 6.85 4.10
N MET A 263 0.70 6.84 4.20
CA MET A 263 1.55 7.96 3.80
C MET A 263 1.37 8.32 2.33
N ALA A 264 1.26 7.33 1.44
CA ALA A 264 1.03 7.53 0.02
C ALA A 264 -0.31 8.21 -0.28
N CYS A 265 -1.33 7.97 0.54
CA CYS A 265 -2.67 8.56 0.42
C CYS A 265 -2.82 9.89 1.19
N ASN A 266 -1.90 10.21 2.09
CA ASN A 266 -2.01 11.39 2.95
C ASN A 266 -1.58 12.67 2.20
N LYS A 267 -2.52 13.60 2.00
CA LYS A 267 -2.28 14.86 1.28
C LYS A 267 -1.19 15.74 1.91
N HIS A 268 -1.01 15.66 3.22
CA HIS A 268 -0.01 16.47 3.92
C HIS A 268 1.43 16.04 3.67
N LEU A 269 1.63 14.79 3.26
CA LEU A 269 2.93 14.24 2.89
C LEU A 269 3.18 14.32 1.37
N TYR A 270 2.15 14.58 0.57
CA TYR A 270 2.33 14.91 -0.83
C TYR A 270 2.97 16.30 -0.92
N ALA A 271 4.10 16.40 -1.60
CA ALA A 271 4.47 17.67 -2.19
C ALA A 271 3.26 18.09 -3.07
N PRO A 272 2.66 19.26 -2.85
CA PRO A 272 1.55 19.67 -3.67
C PRO A 272 1.98 19.56 -5.13
N ASN A 273 1.20 18.85 -5.95
CA ASN A 273 1.34 18.97 -7.38
C ASN A 273 1.35 20.47 -7.61
N GLN A 274 2.46 21.01 -8.13
CA GLN A 274 2.47 22.41 -8.53
C GLN A 274 1.35 22.51 -9.54
N THR A 275 0.21 23.04 -9.12
CA THR A 275 -0.79 23.60 -10.01
C THR A 275 0.06 24.48 -10.93
N ARG A 276 0.25 24.07 -12.18
CA ARG A 276 0.75 24.98 -13.18
C ARG A 276 -0.21 26.15 -13.10
N GLU A 277 0.24 27.26 -12.55
CA GLU A 277 -0.41 28.52 -12.75
C GLU A 277 -0.52 28.65 -14.27
N LEU A 278 -1.70 28.42 -14.79
CA LEU A 278 -2.04 28.86 -16.12
C LEU A 278 -1.95 30.39 -16.02
N LYS A 279 -0.79 30.93 -16.38
CA LYS A 279 -0.67 32.35 -16.66
C LYS A 279 -1.62 32.60 -17.80
N SER A 280 -2.82 33.05 -17.47
CA SER A 280 -3.75 33.60 -18.42
C SER A 280 -3.14 34.90 -18.92
N ASN A 281 -2.38 34.83 -20.01
CA ASN A 281 -2.06 36.01 -20.79
C ASN A 281 -3.34 36.47 -21.51
N VAL A 282 -4.27 37.03 -20.75
CA VAL A 282 -5.37 37.80 -21.35
C VAL A 282 -4.84 39.22 -21.43
N ASN A 283 -4.21 39.56 -22.55
CA ASN A 283 -4.00 40.96 -22.94
C ASN A 283 -5.36 41.51 -23.36
N PHE A 284 -5.99 42.28 -22.48
CA PHE A 284 -7.01 43.23 -22.87
C PHE A 284 -6.28 44.44 -23.51
N SER A 285 -6.20 44.49 -24.83
CA SER A 285 -5.97 45.75 -25.54
C SER A 285 -7.31 46.47 -25.65
N LEU A 286 -7.40 47.66 -25.05
CA LEU A 286 -8.39 48.69 -25.32
C LEU A 286 -8.13 49.33 -26.69
#